data_4b006eb26fd1473fd3bd69b2389154d0
#
_entry.id   4b006eb26fd1473fd3bd69b2389154d0
#
_cell.length_a   1.000
_cell.length_b   1.000
_cell.length_c   1.000
_cell.angle_alpha   90.00
_cell.angle_beta   90.00
_cell.angle_gamma   90.00
#
_symmetry.space_group_name_H-M   'P 1'
#
loop_
_entity.id
_entity.type
_entity.pdbx_description
1 polymer ?
#
loop_
_entity_poly.entity_id
_entity_poly.type
_entity_poly.pdbx_seq_one_letter_code
_entity_poly.pdbx_strand_id
1 'polypeptide(L)'
;MTAKQNSSLGIVFILGLLAMLMPLSIDMYLPALPVIAAQFNVPDGSAQMTLSTYILGFALGQLLYGPMADSLGRKPVILGGTLVFAAAAVACALSQTIDMLITMRFFHGLAAAAASVVINALMRDIYPKEEFSRMMSFVMLVTTVAPLVAPMVGGAVLVWFSWHAIFWILALAALLASAMIAFFISETLPPERRQKFHIRTTLGNFATLFRHKRVLSYMLASGFSFAGMFSFLSAGPFVYININHVSPQHFGYYFALNVVFLFVMTMINSRFVRRVGALNMFRAGLWIQFAMAVWMVVCALFDVGFWALVFGVAAFIGCVSMVSSNAMAVILDEFPHMAGTASSLAGTFRFGIGAIVGALLSMATFTTAWPMLISIAFCASSSILFYLYASRRRKAAR
;
A
#
# COMPACT_ATOMS: atom_id res chain seq x y z
N MET A 1 21.19 29.38 -4.58
CA MET A 1 20.92 27.98 -4.92
C MET A 1 21.66 27.67 -6.21
N THR A 2 22.65 26.78 -6.17
CA THR A 2 23.49 26.46 -7.33
C THR A 2 22.77 25.52 -8.28
N ALA A 3 23.10 25.47 -9.57
CA ALA A 3 22.51 24.60 -10.59
C ALA A 3 22.45 23.09 -10.17
N LYS A 4 23.41 22.66 -9.35
CA LYS A 4 23.47 21.31 -8.77
C LYS A 4 22.35 21.04 -7.74
N GLN A 5 21.87 22.08 -7.05
CA GLN A 5 20.76 21.99 -6.07
C GLN A 5 19.40 21.97 -6.77
N ASN A 6 19.25 22.68 -7.91
CA ASN A 6 18.03 22.64 -8.71
C ASN A 6 17.83 21.30 -9.44
N SER A 7 18.91 20.65 -9.89
CA SER A 7 18.84 19.29 -10.47
C SER A 7 18.46 18.24 -9.42
N SER A 8 18.88 18.42 -8.17
CA SER A 8 18.59 17.53 -7.05
C SER A 8 17.08 17.51 -6.69
N LEU A 9 16.43 18.68 -6.58
CA LEU A 9 14.99 18.77 -6.28
C LEU A 9 14.12 18.26 -7.44
N GLY A 10 14.56 18.46 -8.70
CA GLY A 10 13.88 17.92 -9.86
C GLY A 10 13.82 16.38 -9.85
N ILE A 11 14.93 15.73 -9.51
CA ILE A 11 14.96 14.26 -9.38
C ILE A 11 14.03 13.79 -8.26
N VAL A 12 14.04 14.43 -7.10
CA VAL A 12 13.15 14.10 -5.99
C VAL A 12 11.68 14.24 -6.38
N PHE A 13 11.34 15.28 -7.14
CA PHE A 13 9.98 15.48 -7.64
C PHE A 13 9.56 14.37 -8.62
N ILE A 14 10.42 13.98 -9.57
CA ILE A 14 10.18 12.87 -10.49
C ILE A 14 9.96 11.56 -9.72
N LEU A 15 10.82 11.26 -8.74
CA LEU A 15 10.68 10.07 -7.91
C LEU A 15 9.42 10.10 -7.04
N GLY A 16 8.99 11.29 -6.58
CA GLY A 16 7.73 11.50 -5.89
C GLY A 16 6.51 11.19 -6.78
N LEU A 17 6.50 11.71 -8.01
CA LEU A 17 5.46 11.41 -8.99
C LEU A 17 5.37 9.91 -9.32
N LEU A 18 6.53 9.25 -9.48
CA LEU A 18 6.57 7.80 -9.67
C LEU A 18 6.00 7.05 -8.47
N ALA A 19 6.36 7.47 -7.25
CA ALA A 19 5.85 6.85 -6.03
C ALA A 19 4.33 7.00 -5.88
N MET A 20 3.73 8.02 -6.49
CA MET A 20 2.27 8.22 -6.49
C MET A 20 1.51 7.23 -7.39
N LEU A 21 2.15 6.63 -8.42
CA LEU A 21 1.44 5.74 -9.37
C LEU A 21 0.71 4.59 -8.68
N MET A 22 1.33 3.98 -7.66
CA MET A 22 0.72 2.88 -6.91
C MET A 22 -0.53 3.33 -6.13
N PRO A 23 -0.49 4.33 -5.24
CA PRO A 23 -1.69 4.79 -4.54
C PRO A 23 -2.73 5.39 -5.49
N LEU A 24 -2.35 6.16 -6.52
CA LEU A 24 -3.30 6.64 -7.53
C LEU A 24 -4.07 5.51 -8.21
N SER A 25 -3.38 4.42 -8.57
CA SER A 25 -3.98 3.25 -9.21
C SER A 25 -4.95 2.47 -8.30
N ILE A 26 -4.83 2.63 -6.99
CA ILE A 26 -5.77 2.07 -6.01
C ILE A 26 -6.89 3.08 -5.76
N ASP A 27 -6.54 4.27 -5.30
CA ASP A 27 -7.48 5.19 -4.66
C ASP A 27 -8.40 5.90 -5.66
N MET A 28 -7.94 6.21 -6.90
CA MET A 28 -8.81 6.71 -7.97
C MET A 28 -9.83 5.67 -8.44
N TYR A 29 -9.48 4.40 -8.31
CA TYR A 29 -10.31 3.28 -8.77
C TYR A 29 -11.43 2.92 -7.78
N LEU A 30 -11.28 3.24 -6.48
CA LEU A 30 -12.24 2.86 -5.44
C LEU A 30 -13.69 3.27 -5.75
N PRO A 31 -14.01 4.53 -6.09
CA PRO A 31 -15.38 4.94 -6.37
C PRO A 31 -15.97 4.29 -7.64
N ALA A 32 -15.12 3.71 -8.50
CA ALA A 32 -15.56 3.03 -9.72
C ALA A 32 -15.98 1.56 -9.49
N LEU A 33 -15.61 0.94 -8.37
CA LEU A 33 -15.89 -0.47 -8.11
C LEU A 33 -17.37 -0.85 -8.27
N PRO A 34 -18.34 -0.13 -7.66
CA PRO A 34 -19.76 -0.43 -7.85
C PRO A 34 -20.23 -0.23 -9.30
N VAL A 35 -19.69 0.79 -9.99
CA VAL A 35 -20.03 1.07 -11.40
C VAL A 35 -19.54 -0.06 -12.31
N ILE A 36 -18.34 -0.59 -12.05
CA ILE A 36 -17.76 -1.71 -12.79
C ILE A 36 -18.58 -2.99 -12.59
N ALA A 37 -18.96 -3.30 -11.35
CA ALA A 37 -19.82 -4.45 -11.05
C ALA A 37 -21.14 -4.36 -11.81
N ALA A 38 -21.80 -3.21 -11.81
CA ALA A 38 -23.03 -2.95 -12.53
C ALA A 38 -22.85 -3.06 -14.05
N GLN A 39 -21.78 -2.47 -14.62
CA GLN A 39 -21.54 -2.47 -16.07
C GLN A 39 -21.29 -3.88 -16.62
N PHE A 40 -20.50 -4.71 -15.91
CA PHE A 40 -20.26 -6.10 -16.32
C PHE A 40 -21.37 -7.06 -15.88
N ASN A 41 -22.38 -6.57 -15.16
CA ASN A 41 -23.48 -7.37 -14.60
C ASN A 41 -22.97 -8.58 -13.80
N VAL A 42 -22.01 -8.30 -12.90
CA VAL A 42 -21.37 -9.30 -12.02
C VAL A 42 -21.58 -8.95 -10.55
N PRO A 43 -21.47 -9.94 -9.64
CA PRO A 43 -21.49 -9.66 -8.21
C PRO A 43 -20.39 -8.66 -7.79
N ASP A 44 -20.66 -7.86 -6.78
CA ASP A 44 -19.73 -6.86 -6.21
C ASP A 44 -18.35 -7.48 -5.90
N GLY A 45 -18.30 -8.71 -5.44
CA GLY A 45 -17.08 -9.45 -5.15
C GLY A 45 -16.16 -9.61 -6.37
N SER A 46 -16.73 -9.76 -7.58
CA SER A 46 -15.91 -9.84 -8.80
C SER A 46 -15.16 -8.53 -9.08
N ALA A 47 -15.80 -7.38 -8.84
CA ALA A 47 -15.13 -6.09 -8.95
C ALA A 47 -14.07 -5.91 -7.84
N GLN A 48 -14.34 -6.35 -6.61
CA GLN A 48 -13.36 -6.32 -5.51
C GLN A 48 -12.14 -7.20 -5.79
N MET A 49 -12.32 -8.34 -6.47
CA MET A 49 -11.23 -9.23 -6.86
C MET A 49 -10.21 -8.50 -7.74
N THR A 50 -10.62 -7.54 -8.56
CA THR A 50 -9.69 -6.72 -9.37
C THR A 50 -8.69 -5.93 -8.50
N LEU A 51 -9.12 -5.46 -7.34
CA LEU A 51 -8.27 -4.76 -6.39
C LEU A 51 -7.36 -5.74 -5.64
N SER A 52 -7.89 -6.90 -5.24
CA SER A 52 -7.13 -7.94 -4.55
C SER A 52 -6.02 -8.52 -5.43
N THR A 53 -6.27 -8.75 -6.71
CA THR A 53 -5.26 -9.23 -7.66
C THR A 53 -4.20 -8.19 -7.96
N TYR A 54 -4.55 -6.89 -8.01
CA TYR A 54 -3.58 -5.81 -8.11
C TYR A 54 -2.61 -5.81 -6.93
N ILE A 55 -3.11 -5.90 -5.70
CA ILE A 55 -2.28 -5.92 -4.50
C ILE A 55 -1.46 -7.22 -4.42
N LEU A 56 -1.98 -8.35 -4.88
CA LEU A 56 -1.23 -9.60 -4.98
C LEU A 56 -0.05 -9.46 -5.95
N GLY A 57 -0.29 -8.92 -7.14
CA GLY A 57 0.76 -8.61 -8.11
C GLY A 57 1.83 -7.70 -7.50
N PHE A 58 1.41 -6.63 -6.81
CA PHE A 58 2.30 -5.72 -6.14
C PHE A 58 3.14 -6.40 -5.04
N ALA A 59 2.54 -7.28 -4.23
CA ALA A 59 3.23 -8.05 -3.19
C ALA A 59 4.32 -8.96 -3.78
N LEU A 60 4.02 -9.65 -4.88
CA LEU A 60 5.00 -10.49 -5.58
C LEU A 60 6.11 -9.65 -6.23
N GLY A 61 5.76 -8.50 -6.79
CA GLY A 61 6.73 -7.56 -7.35
C GLY A 61 7.75 -7.05 -6.33
N GLN A 62 7.36 -6.88 -5.05
CA GLN A 62 8.28 -6.50 -3.98
C GLN A 62 9.45 -7.48 -3.82
N LEU A 63 9.24 -8.77 -4.10
CA LEU A 63 10.29 -9.79 -4.03
C LEU A 63 11.20 -9.78 -5.25
N LEU A 64 10.66 -9.41 -6.42
CA LEU A 64 11.35 -9.53 -7.70
C LEU A 64 12.21 -8.31 -8.03
N TYR A 65 11.69 -7.10 -7.84
CA TYR A 65 12.34 -5.90 -8.36
C TYR A 65 13.59 -5.49 -7.59
N GLY A 66 13.75 -5.87 -6.33
CA GLY A 66 14.98 -5.63 -5.57
C GLY A 66 16.19 -6.29 -6.23
N PRO A 67 16.22 -7.62 -6.27
CA PRO A 67 17.30 -8.36 -6.93
C PRO A 67 17.47 -8.03 -8.42
N MET A 68 16.39 -7.76 -9.16
CA MET A 68 16.46 -7.34 -10.56
C MET A 68 17.21 -6.00 -10.69
N ALA A 69 16.91 -5.02 -9.84
CA ALA A 69 17.55 -3.72 -9.86
C ALA A 69 19.02 -3.77 -9.42
N ASP A 70 19.40 -4.73 -8.58
CA ASP A 70 20.79 -4.98 -8.18
C ASP A 70 21.60 -5.66 -9.29
N SER A 71 20.95 -6.41 -10.17
CA SER A 71 21.61 -7.18 -11.25
C SER A 71 21.60 -6.48 -12.61
N LEU A 72 20.49 -5.86 -12.99
CA LEU A 72 20.30 -5.22 -14.30
C LEU A 72 20.66 -3.72 -14.30
N GLY A 73 20.65 -3.11 -13.12
CA GLY A 73 20.78 -1.67 -12.93
C GLY A 73 19.46 -1.01 -12.52
N ARG A 74 19.54 0.17 -11.92
CA ARG A 74 18.38 0.88 -11.37
C ARG A 74 17.48 1.44 -12.46
N LYS A 75 18.10 2.17 -13.41
CA LYS A 75 17.36 2.85 -14.49
C LYS A 75 16.63 1.88 -15.42
N PRO A 76 17.24 0.81 -15.95
CA PRO A 76 16.52 -0.13 -16.80
C PRO A 76 15.31 -0.77 -16.12
N VAL A 77 15.43 -1.12 -14.83
CA VAL A 77 14.37 -1.79 -14.09
C VAL A 77 13.21 -0.85 -13.78
N ILE A 78 13.48 0.37 -13.33
CA ILE A 78 12.40 1.34 -13.04
C ILE A 78 11.71 1.79 -14.32
N LEU A 79 12.45 2.03 -15.39
CA LEU A 79 11.92 2.43 -16.70
C LEU A 79 11.07 1.32 -17.29
N GLY A 80 11.61 0.09 -17.34
CA GLY A 80 10.89 -1.09 -17.84
C GLY A 80 9.61 -1.36 -17.04
N GLY A 81 9.70 -1.32 -15.70
CA GLY A 81 8.55 -1.49 -14.82
C GLY A 81 7.47 -0.42 -15.04
N THR A 82 7.86 0.85 -15.20
CA THR A 82 6.91 1.95 -15.43
C THR A 82 6.26 1.85 -16.83
N LEU A 83 7.00 1.40 -17.84
CA LEU A 83 6.44 1.14 -19.17
C LEU A 83 5.46 -0.05 -19.17
N VAL A 84 5.79 -1.13 -18.45
CA VAL A 84 4.87 -2.26 -18.26
C VAL A 84 3.63 -1.83 -17.48
N PHE A 85 3.78 -0.95 -16.48
CA PHE A 85 2.64 -0.37 -15.77
C PHE A 85 1.72 0.41 -16.72
N ALA A 86 2.29 1.27 -17.60
CA ALA A 86 1.51 2.00 -18.61
C ALA A 86 0.78 1.05 -19.58
N ALA A 87 1.46 0.02 -20.08
CA ALA A 87 0.85 -0.98 -20.97
C ALA A 87 -0.26 -1.77 -20.27
N ALA A 88 -0.06 -2.16 -19.01
CA ALA A 88 -1.08 -2.84 -18.21
C ALA A 88 -2.27 -1.93 -17.90
N ALA A 89 -2.05 -0.64 -17.66
CA ALA A 89 -3.13 0.34 -17.51
C ALA A 89 -3.97 0.46 -18.79
N VAL A 90 -3.32 0.54 -19.96
CA VAL A 90 -4.03 0.51 -21.26
C VAL A 90 -4.83 -0.79 -21.43
N ALA A 91 -4.25 -1.94 -21.06
CA ALA A 91 -4.95 -3.21 -21.12
C ALA A 91 -6.16 -3.27 -20.17
N CYS A 92 -6.06 -2.68 -18.98
CA CYS A 92 -7.20 -2.49 -18.08
C CYS A 92 -8.28 -1.59 -18.70
N ALA A 93 -7.88 -0.49 -19.34
CA ALA A 93 -8.81 0.42 -20.01
C ALA A 93 -9.56 -0.24 -21.19
N LEU A 94 -8.95 -1.22 -21.85
CA LEU A 94 -9.52 -1.95 -22.98
C LEU A 94 -10.24 -3.24 -22.57
N SER A 95 -10.35 -3.53 -21.28
CA SER A 95 -10.96 -4.78 -20.78
C SER A 95 -12.46 -4.81 -21.10
N GLN A 96 -12.88 -5.87 -21.78
CA GLN A 96 -14.28 -6.11 -22.17
C GLN A 96 -15.00 -7.09 -21.24
N THR A 97 -14.26 -7.78 -20.38
CA THR A 97 -14.80 -8.72 -19.40
C THR A 97 -14.16 -8.49 -18.03
N ILE A 98 -14.87 -8.86 -16.97
CA ILE A 98 -14.34 -8.76 -15.60
C ILE A 98 -13.09 -9.63 -15.40
N ASP A 99 -13.05 -10.83 -16.00
CA ASP A 99 -11.91 -11.74 -15.90
C ASP A 99 -10.64 -11.18 -16.57
N MET A 100 -10.82 -10.52 -17.72
CA MET A 100 -9.73 -9.79 -18.37
C MET A 100 -9.22 -8.67 -17.45
N LEU A 101 -10.15 -7.88 -16.87
CA LEU A 101 -9.78 -6.80 -15.95
C LEU A 101 -9.04 -7.34 -14.72
N ILE A 102 -9.53 -8.43 -14.09
CA ILE A 102 -8.88 -9.10 -12.95
C ILE A 102 -7.44 -9.50 -13.31
N THR A 103 -7.26 -10.12 -14.47
CA THR A 103 -5.95 -10.59 -14.94
C THR A 103 -5.01 -9.40 -15.22
N MET A 104 -5.49 -8.38 -15.93
CA MET A 104 -4.66 -7.21 -16.26
C MET A 104 -4.31 -6.40 -15.01
N ARG A 105 -5.19 -6.33 -14.02
CA ARG A 105 -4.91 -5.72 -12.71
C ARG A 105 -3.78 -6.42 -11.95
N PHE A 106 -3.65 -7.74 -12.07
CA PHE A 106 -2.50 -8.46 -11.51
C PHE A 106 -1.17 -7.96 -12.11
N PHE A 107 -1.06 -7.90 -13.43
CA PHE A 107 0.16 -7.40 -14.09
C PHE A 107 0.40 -5.91 -13.84
N HIS A 108 -0.66 -5.13 -13.75
CA HIS A 108 -0.60 -3.71 -13.39
C HIS A 108 -0.02 -3.51 -11.98
N GLY A 109 -0.47 -4.30 -10.99
CA GLY A 109 0.08 -4.31 -9.65
C GLY A 109 1.53 -4.80 -9.58
N LEU A 110 1.84 -5.88 -10.32
CA LEU A 110 3.20 -6.40 -10.42
C LEU A 110 4.17 -5.31 -10.92
N ALA A 111 3.79 -4.60 -11.98
CA ALA A 111 4.59 -3.52 -12.54
C ALA A 111 4.73 -2.31 -11.60
N ALA A 112 3.69 -1.96 -10.85
CA ALA A 112 3.71 -0.87 -9.88
C ALA A 112 4.79 -1.03 -8.79
N ALA A 113 5.12 -2.27 -8.42
CA ALA A 113 6.12 -2.56 -7.42
C ALA A 113 7.54 -2.13 -7.83
N ALA A 114 7.84 -2.03 -9.14
CA ALA A 114 9.14 -1.59 -9.63
C ALA A 114 9.50 -0.20 -9.10
N ALA A 115 8.60 0.77 -9.24
CA ALA A 115 8.81 2.12 -8.74
C ALA A 115 9.01 2.11 -7.21
N SER A 116 8.13 1.46 -6.47
CA SER A 116 8.16 1.41 -5.00
C SER A 116 9.48 0.85 -4.45
N VAL A 117 10.03 -0.18 -5.09
CA VAL A 117 11.28 -0.83 -4.64
C VAL A 117 12.51 -0.03 -5.09
N VAL A 118 12.56 0.38 -6.37
CA VAL A 118 13.77 0.97 -6.96
C VAL A 118 14.00 2.40 -6.50
N ILE A 119 12.93 3.17 -6.18
CA ILE A 119 13.08 4.54 -5.67
C ILE A 119 13.95 4.58 -4.41
N ASN A 120 13.75 3.67 -3.47
CA ASN A 120 14.56 3.61 -2.25
C ASN A 120 16.04 3.34 -2.53
N ALA A 121 16.35 2.53 -3.54
CA ALA A 121 17.71 2.23 -3.96
C ALA A 121 18.34 3.44 -4.68
N LEU A 122 17.63 4.05 -5.63
CA LEU A 122 18.07 5.27 -6.32
C LEU A 122 18.39 6.40 -5.35
N MET A 123 17.51 6.63 -4.36
CA MET A 123 17.71 7.66 -3.35
C MET A 123 18.98 7.43 -2.53
N ARG A 124 19.30 6.17 -2.18
CA ARG A 124 20.54 5.83 -1.48
C ARG A 124 21.79 5.97 -2.35
N ASP A 125 21.65 5.74 -3.65
CA ASP A 125 22.78 5.84 -4.58
C ASP A 125 23.09 7.32 -4.92
N ILE A 126 22.07 8.19 -4.95
CA ILE A 126 22.20 9.61 -5.36
C ILE A 126 22.60 10.50 -4.18
N TYR A 127 22.05 10.25 -2.98
CA TYR A 127 22.19 11.15 -1.83
C TYR A 127 23.07 10.55 -0.73
N PRO A 128 24.00 11.33 -0.14
CA PRO A 128 24.74 10.90 1.04
C PRO A 128 23.80 10.68 2.24
N LYS A 129 24.24 9.91 3.24
CA LYS A 129 23.40 9.50 4.38
C LYS A 129 22.72 10.67 5.09
N GLU A 130 23.40 11.80 5.19
CA GLU A 130 22.95 13.01 5.86
C GLU A 130 21.78 13.69 5.13
N GLU A 131 21.75 13.61 3.80
CA GLU A 131 20.71 14.21 2.96
C GLU A 131 19.59 13.22 2.60
N PHE A 132 19.87 11.91 2.61
CA PHE A 132 18.93 10.86 2.23
C PHE A 132 17.58 10.99 2.96
N SER A 133 17.60 11.14 4.29
CA SER A 133 16.39 11.25 5.10
C SER A 133 15.56 12.47 4.71
N ARG A 134 16.21 13.61 4.47
CA ARG A 134 15.54 14.85 4.05
C ARG A 134 14.90 14.70 2.67
N MET A 135 15.65 14.19 1.69
CA MET A 135 15.16 14.03 0.33
C MET A 135 14.04 12.97 0.25
N MET A 136 14.16 11.87 0.99
CA MET A 136 13.10 10.87 1.10
C MET A 136 11.83 11.44 1.74
N SER A 137 11.94 12.36 2.69
CA SER A 137 10.79 13.05 3.27
C SER A 137 10.02 13.88 2.23
N PHE A 138 10.69 14.49 1.26
CA PHE A 138 10.02 15.18 0.14
C PHE A 138 9.30 14.19 -0.79
N VAL A 139 9.92 13.04 -1.12
CA VAL A 139 9.23 11.98 -1.87
C VAL A 139 7.97 11.53 -1.15
N MET A 140 8.06 11.30 0.17
CA MET A 140 6.93 10.90 1.00
C MET A 140 5.85 11.98 1.07
N LEU A 141 6.23 13.26 1.14
CA LEU A 141 5.27 14.37 1.13
C LEU A 141 4.46 14.39 -0.17
N VAL A 142 5.12 14.25 -1.31
CA VAL A 142 4.46 14.18 -2.63
C VAL A 142 3.52 12.96 -2.67
N THR A 143 3.99 11.80 -2.22
CA THR A 143 3.20 10.55 -2.21
C THR A 143 1.96 10.65 -1.29
N THR A 144 2.05 11.40 -0.19
CA THR A 144 0.92 11.57 0.76
C THR A 144 -0.24 12.36 0.17
N VAL A 145 0.00 13.18 -0.86
CA VAL A 145 -1.07 13.92 -1.56
C VAL A 145 -1.97 12.97 -2.36
N ALA A 146 -1.42 11.86 -2.88
CA ALA A 146 -2.17 10.94 -3.71
C ALA A 146 -3.44 10.38 -3.03
N PRO A 147 -3.40 9.76 -1.84
CA PRO A 147 -4.61 9.26 -1.18
C PRO A 147 -5.64 10.33 -0.83
N LEU A 148 -5.21 11.59 -0.68
CA LEU A 148 -6.12 12.69 -0.40
C LEU A 148 -6.93 13.08 -1.64
N VAL A 149 -6.26 13.16 -2.79
CA VAL A 149 -6.84 13.71 -4.02
C VAL A 149 -7.40 12.62 -4.93
N ALA A 150 -6.80 11.43 -4.94
CA ALA A 150 -7.12 10.38 -5.88
C ALA A 150 -8.60 9.92 -5.88
N PRO A 151 -9.25 9.63 -4.75
CA PRO A 151 -10.67 9.24 -4.76
C PRO A 151 -11.59 10.37 -5.22
N MET A 152 -11.22 11.62 -4.94
CA MET A 152 -11.97 12.80 -5.41
C MET A 152 -11.87 12.93 -6.92
N VAL A 153 -10.66 12.79 -7.47
CA VAL A 153 -10.42 12.80 -8.93
C VAL A 153 -11.14 11.62 -9.57
N GLY A 154 -11.03 10.41 -9.00
CA GLY A 154 -11.74 9.22 -9.48
C GLY A 154 -13.26 9.42 -9.53
N GLY A 155 -13.85 9.94 -8.45
CA GLY A 155 -15.27 10.28 -8.39
C GLY A 155 -15.67 11.35 -9.40
N ALA A 156 -14.86 12.40 -9.58
CA ALA A 156 -15.11 13.45 -10.58
C ALA A 156 -15.02 12.91 -12.01
N VAL A 157 -14.07 12.04 -12.31
CA VAL A 157 -13.94 11.39 -13.62
C VAL A 157 -15.22 10.62 -13.97
N LEU A 158 -15.84 9.93 -13.00
CA LEU A 158 -17.06 9.17 -13.22
C LEU A 158 -18.31 10.02 -13.53
N VAL A 159 -18.25 11.33 -13.26
CA VAL A 159 -19.35 12.26 -13.63
C VAL A 159 -19.39 12.51 -15.15
N TRP A 160 -18.21 12.66 -15.76
CA TRP A 160 -18.06 13.11 -17.15
C TRP A 160 -17.62 11.99 -18.09
N PHE A 161 -16.98 10.96 -17.56
CA PHE A 161 -16.37 9.88 -18.31
C PHE A 161 -16.71 8.52 -17.67
N SER A 162 -16.42 7.46 -18.42
CA SER A 162 -16.51 6.09 -17.87
C SER A 162 -15.27 5.76 -17.02
N TRP A 163 -15.36 4.68 -16.21
CA TRP A 163 -14.25 4.21 -15.40
C TRP A 163 -12.97 3.87 -16.21
N HIS A 164 -13.10 3.59 -17.52
CA HIS A 164 -11.97 3.35 -18.43
C HIS A 164 -11.02 4.58 -18.47
N ALA A 165 -11.57 5.79 -18.33
CA ALA A 165 -10.79 7.03 -18.34
C ALA A 165 -9.77 7.08 -17.17
N ILE A 166 -10.07 6.47 -16.03
CA ILE A 166 -9.14 6.37 -14.90
C ILE A 166 -7.85 5.66 -15.33
N PHE A 167 -7.96 4.56 -16.04
CA PHE A 167 -6.80 3.82 -16.56
C PHE A 167 -6.06 4.54 -17.65
N TRP A 168 -6.75 5.29 -18.52
CA TRP A 168 -6.10 6.16 -19.50
C TRP A 168 -5.29 7.27 -18.85
N ILE A 169 -5.80 7.89 -17.78
CA ILE A 169 -5.08 8.90 -16.99
C ILE A 169 -3.82 8.27 -16.35
N LEU A 170 -3.95 7.07 -15.77
CA LEU A 170 -2.82 6.35 -15.18
C LEU A 170 -1.77 5.96 -16.23
N ALA A 171 -2.19 5.51 -17.41
CA ALA A 171 -1.30 5.18 -18.52
C ALA A 171 -0.52 6.41 -18.98
N LEU A 172 -1.20 7.56 -19.16
CA LEU A 172 -0.58 8.82 -19.55
C LEU A 172 0.41 9.29 -18.48
N ALA A 173 0.02 9.26 -17.20
CA ALA A 173 0.91 9.61 -16.09
C ALA A 173 2.17 8.74 -16.05
N ALA A 174 2.03 7.43 -16.28
CA ALA A 174 3.15 6.51 -16.32
C ALA A 174 4.06 6.73 -17.55
N LEU A 175 3.50 7.05 -18.72
CA LEU A 175 4.29 7.38 -19.90
C LEU A 175 5.07 8.69 -19.70
N LEU A 176 4.44 9.72 -19.12
CA LEU A 176 5.14 10.97 -18.76
C LEU A 176 6.25 10.73 -17.74
N ALA A 177 5.98 9.92 -16.71
CA ALA A 177 6.98 9.52 -15.73
C ALA A 177 8.12 8.73 -16.39
N SER A 178 7.83 7.82 -17.33
CA SER A 178 8.84 7.07 -18.09
C SER A 178 9.72 7.99 -18.92
N ALA A 179 9.13 8.98 -19.58
CA ALA A 179 9.88 9.99 -20.32
C ALA A 179 10.80 10.80 -19.38
N MET A 180 10.28 11.24 -18.23
CA MET A 180 11.11 11.95 -17.26
C MET A 180 12.26 11.09 -16.73
N ILE A 181 12.05 9.80 -16.46
CA ILE A 181 13.14 8.87 -16.08
C ILE A 181 14.17 8.77 -17.21
N ALA A 182 13.73 8.58 -18.45
CA ALA A 182 14.61 8.37 -19.58
C ALA A 182 15.54 9.55 -19.80
N PHE A 183 15.02 10.79 -19.68
CA PHE A 183 15.79 12.02 -19.96
C PHE A 183 16.56 12.59 -18.75
N PHE A 184 16.00 12.46 -17.53
CA PHE A 184 16.54 13.17 -16.36
C PHE A 184 17.24 12.29 -15.33
N ILE A 185 17.02 10.97 -15.34
CA ILE A 185 17.64 10.04 -14.41
C ILE A 185 18.74 9.25 -15.14
N SER A 186 19.99 9.38 -14.64
CA SER A 186 21.10 8.56 -15.10
C SER A 186 21.14 7.23 -14.36
N GLU A 187 21.79 6.20 -14.96
CA GLU A 187 22.07 4.97 -14.24
C GLU A 187 23.01 5.22 -13.05
N THR A 188 22.60 4.75 -11.88
CA THR A 188 23.34 4.97 -10.63
C THR A 188 24.17 3.76 -10.20
N LEU A 189 23.88 2.56 -10.78
CA LEU A 189 24.59 1.34 -10.46
C LEU A 189 25.56 0.94 -11.61
N PRO A 190 26.87 1.24 -11.47
CA PRO A 190 27.87 0.89 -12.49
C PRO A 190 27.92 -0.62 -12.72
N PRO A 191 28.24 -1.09 -13.94
CA PRO A 191 28.28 -2.52 -14.27
C PRO A 191 29.15 -3.36 -13.32
N GLU A 192 30.27 -2.77 -12.82
CA GLU A 192 31.23 -3.41 -11.93
C GLU A 192 30.66 -3.69 -10.53
N ARG A 193 29.63 -2.94 -10.11
CA ARG A 193 28.96 -3.10 -8.81
C ARG A 193 27.69 -3.93 -8.89
N ARG A 194 27.28 -4.37 -10.10
CA ARG A 194 26.10 -5.19 -10.27
C ARG A 194 26.34 -6.57 -9.68
N GLN A 195 25.40 -7.01 -8.86
CA GLN A 195 25.45 -8.35 -8.27
C GLN A 195 24.82 -9.37 -9.21
N LYS A 196 25.44 -10.53 -9.36
CA LYS A 196 24.78 -11.63 -10.06
C LYS A 196 23.53 -12.05 -9.29
N PHE A 197 22.43 -12.23 -10.00
CA PHE A 197 21.17 -12.67 -9.40
C PHE A 197 21.31 -14.08 -8.82
N HIS A 198 21.45 -14.19 -7.52
CA HIS A 198 21.61 -15.47 -6.81
C HIS A 198 20.31 -15.80 -6.07
N ILE A 199 19.35 -16.43 -6.76
CA ILE A 199 18.07 -16.87 -6.18
C ILE A 199 18.29 -17.68 -4.89
N ARG A 200 19.30 -18.57 -4.87
CA ARG A 200 19.60 -19.44 -3.71
C ARG A 200 19.96 -18.63 -2.46
N THR A 201 20.75 -17.58 -2.60
CA THR A 201 21.11 -16.69 -1.46
C THR A 201 19.91 -15.91 -0.98
N THR A 202 19.11 -15.36 -1.88
CA THR A 202 17.88 -14.64 -1.55
C THR A 202 16.87 -15.54 -0.82
N LEU A 203 16.65 -16.76 -1.32
CA LEU A 203 15.78 -17.75 -0.67
C LEU A 203 16.34 -18.19 0.68
N GLY A 204 17.66 -18.33 0.82
CA GLY A 204 18.32 -18.62 2.10
C GLY A 204 18.09 -17.53 3.16
N ASN A 205 18.20 -16.27 2.75
CA ASN A 205 17.93 -15.11 3.61
C ASN A 205 16.45 -15.07 4.03
N PHE A 206 15.51 -15.33 3.10
CA PHE A 206 14.10 -15.45 3.45
C PHE A 206 13.85 -16.61 4.44
N ALA A 207 14.45 -17.80 4.21
CA ALA A 207 14.32 -18.92 5.12
C ALA A 207 14.80 -18.58 6.54
N THR A 208 15.88 -17.82 6.67
CA THR A 208 16.39 -17.33 7.96
C THR A 208 15.37 -16.46 8.68
N LEU A 209 14.76 -15.50 7.97
CA LEU A 209 13.72 -14.62 8.52
C LEU A 209 12.45 -15.39 8.89
N PHE A 210 12.03 -16.38 8.08
CA PHE A 210 10.89 -17.25 8.37
C PHE A 210 11.09 -18.09 9.63
N ARG A 211 12.32 -18.55 9.88
CA ARG A 211 12.66 -19.33 11.09
C ARG A 211 12.66 -18.47 12.35
N HIS A 212 12.84 -17.17 12.23
CA HIS A 212 12.86 -16.27 13.38
C HIS A 212 11.44 -15.91 13.83
N LYS A 213 10.84 -16.79 14.64
CA LYS A 213 9.40 -16.74 15.01
C LYS A 213 8.93 -15.39 15.54
N ARG A 214 9.78 -14.65 16.26
CA ARG A 214 9.44 -13.33 16.82
C ARG A 214 9.28 -12.29 15.72
N VAL A 215 10.25 -12.21 14.80
CA VAL A 215 10.21 -11.24 13.67
C VAL A 215 9.09 -11.57 12.72
N LEU A 216 8.90 -12.85 12.39
CA LEU A 216 7.76 -13.29 11.58
C LEU A 216 6.43 -12.87 12.22
N SER A 217 6.29 -12.99 13.54
CA SER A 217 5.06 -12.57 14.23
C SER A 217 4.85 -11.06 14.19
N TYR A 218 5.90 -10.24 14.22
CA TYR A 218 5.76 -8.78 14.01
C TYR A 218 5.39 -8.44 12.56
N MET A 219 5.95 -9.16 11.58
CA MET A 219 5.55 -9.02 10.17
C MET A 219 4.08 -9.37 9.97
N LEU A 220 3.62 -10.50 10.54
CA LEU A 220 2.22 -10.93 10.49
C LEU A 220 1.30 -9.93 11.20
N ALA A 221 1.65 -9.45 12.39
CA ALA A 221 0.86 -8.45 13.10
C ALA A 221 0.69 -7.16 12.27
N SER A 222 1.77 -6.66 11.67
CA SER A 222 1.70 -5.49 10.77
C SER A 222 0.92 -5.79 9.48
N GLY A 223 1.07 -7.01 8.93
CA GLY A 223 0.35 -7.45 7.74
C GLY A 223 -1.17 -7.52 7.97
N PHE A 224 -1.62 -8.08 9.08
CA PHE A 224 -3.04 -8.11 9.44
C PHE A 224 -3.59 -6.71 9.76
N SER A 225 -2.81 -5.81 10.37
CA SER A 225 -3.20 -4.40 10.52
C SER A 225 -3.49 -3.74 9.17
N PHE A 226 -2.62 -3.94 8.18
CA PHE A 226 -2.84 -3.46 6.81
C PHE A 226 -4.03 -4.15 6.13
N ALA A 227 -4.20 -5.46 6.33
CA ALA A 227 -5.32 -6.21 5.76
C ALA A 227 -6.68 -5.71 6.28
N GLY A 228 -6.75 -5.27 7.53
CA GLY A 228 -7.96 -4.60 8.07
C GLY A 228 -8.26 -3.28 7.33
N MET A 229 -7.24 -2.45 7.05
CA MET A 229 -7.41 -1.28 6.18
C MET A 229 -7.83 -1.70 4.76
N PHE A 230 -7.21 -2.74 4.21
CA PHE A 230 -7.52 -3.22 2.86
C PHE A 230 -8.94 -3.79 2.76
N SER A 231 -9.49 -4.36 3.84
CA SER A 231 -10.90 -4.75 3.92
C SER A 231 -11.84 -3.55 3.69
N PHE A 232 -11.49 -2.37 4.25
CA PHE A 232 -12.23 -1.14 3.95
C PHE A 232 -11.99 -0.68 2.51
N LEU A 233 -10.75 -0.69 2.00
CA LEU A 233 -10.48 -0.28 0.61
C LEU A 233 -11.27 -1.11 -0.39
N SER A 234 -11.41 -2.42 -0.12
CA SER A 234 -12.11 -3.37 -0.98
C SER A 234 -13.64 -3.26 -0.87
N ALA A 235 -14.19 -3.23 0.34
CA ALA A 235 -15.62 -3.28 0.60
C ALA A 235 -16.26 -1.90 0.88
N GLY A 236 -15.46 -0.93 1.33
CA GLY A 236 -15.95 0.41 1.71
C GLY A 236 -16.74 1.12 0.62
N PRO A 237 -16.30 1.13 -0.66
CA PRO A 237 -17.09 1.72 -1.73
C PRO A 237 -18.52 1.16 -1.81
N PHE A 238 -18.69 -0.16 -1.68
CA PHE A 238 -20.01 -0.80 -1.70
C PHE A 238 -20.82 -0.45 -0.45
N VAL A 239 -20.19 -0.45 0.73
CA VAL A 239 -20.86 -0.09 1.99
C VAL A 239 -21.29 1.39 1.98
N TYR A 240 -20.44 2.28 1.49
CA TYR A 240 -20.74 3.72 1.51
C TYR A 240 -21.68 4.13 0.37
N ILE A 241 -21.42 3.65 -0.87
CA ILE A 241 -22.16 4.07 -2.05
C ILE A 241 -23.49 3.27 -2.16
N ASN A 242 -23.44 1.93 -2.16
CA ASN A 242 -24.64 1.13 -2.42
C ASN A 242 -25.54 1.02 -1.19
N ILE A 243 -24.98 0.81 0.03
CA ILE A 243 -25.78 0.61 1.24
C ILE A 243 -26.19 1.93 1.89
N ASN A 244 -25.26 2.89 2.00
CA ASN A 244 -25.52 4.17 2.66
C ASN A 244 -25.81 5.32 1.68
N HIS A 245 -25.99 5.02 0.39
CA HIS A 245 -26.39 5.95 -0.67
C HIS A 245 -25.51 7.20 -0.80
N VAL A 246 -24.23 7.09 -0.43
CA VAL A 246 -23.23 8.14 -0.69
C VAL A 246 -22.94 8.18 -2.20
N SER A 247 -23.04 9.36 -2.82
CA SER A 247 -22.71 9.45 -4.24
C SER A 247 -21.21 9.17 -4.47
N PRO A 248 -20.82 8.56 -5.60
CA PRO A 248 -19.41 8.27 -5.93
C PRO A 248 -18.51 9.51 -5.85
N GLN A 249 -19.04 10.69 -6.18
CA GLN A 249 -18.32 11.98 -6.11
C GLN A 249 -18.01 12.37 -4.66
N HIS A 250 -18.94 12.10 -3.72
CA HIS A 250 -18.78 12.44 -2.32
C HIS A 250 -17.98 11.40 -1.54
N PHE A 251 -17.78 10.19 -2.07
CA PHE A 251 -16.96 9.15 -1.44
C PHE A 251 -15.55 9.65 -1.09
N GLY A 252 -14.97 10.48 -1.96
CA GLY A 252 -13.65 11.09 -1.74
C GLY A 252 -13.55 11.93 -0.47
N TYR A 253 -14.61 12.59 -0.03
CA TYR A 253 -14.59 13.38 1.21
C TYR A 253 -14.53 12.50 2.47
N TYR A 254 -15.26 11.38 2.47
CA TYR A 254 -15.15 10.39 3.56
C TYR A 254 -13.79 9.72 3.57
N PHE A 255 -13.23 9.48 2.38
CA PHE A 255 -11.88 8.93 2.27
C PHE A 255 -10.82 9.92 2.77
N ALA A 256 -10.98 11.21 2.48
CA ALA A 256 -10.09 12.28 2.96
C ALA A 256 -10.03 12.31 4.50
N LEU A 257 -11.13 12.01 5.19
CA LEU A 257 -11.14 11.89 6.65
C LEU A 257 -10.17 10.81 7.14
N ASN A 258 -10.09 9.67 6.45
CA ASN A 258 -9.13 8.61 6.78
C ASN A 258 -7.68 9.12 6.68
N VAL A 259 -7.39 9.94 5.63
CA VAL A 259 -6.06 10.53 5.43
C VAL A 259 -5.73 11.55 6.52
N VAL A 260 -6.71 12.35 6.96
CA VAL A 260 -6.55 13.28 8.09
C VAL A 260 -6.19 12.51 9.37
N PHE A 261 -6.93 11.44 9.70
CA PHE A 261 -6.62 10.60 10.85
C PHE A 261 -5.23 9.95 10.75
N LEU A 262 -4.86 9.47 9.55
CA LEU A 262 -3.52 8.92 9.28
C LEU A 262 -2.43 9.96 9.51
N PHE A 263 -2.63 11.19 9.08
CA PHE A 263 -1.70 12.31 9.31
C PHE A 263 -1.58 12.62 10.79
N VAL A 264 -2.69 12.78 11.51
CA VAL A 264 -2.72 13.06 12.95
C VAL A 264 -2.00 11.95 13.74
N MET A 265 -2.31 10.68 13.46
CA MET A 265 -1.66 9.55 14.14
C MET A 265 -0.17 9.44 13.80
N THR A 266 0.23 9.80 12.58
CA THR A 266 1.65 9.88 12.19
C THR A 266 2.37 11.00 12.96
N MET A 267 1.74 12.16 13.15
CA MET A 267 2.31 13.23 13.97
C MET A 267 2.44 12.83 15.44
N ILE A 268 1.42 12.20 16.01
CA ILE A 268 1.47 11.65 17.37
C ILE A 268 2.63 10.66 17.49
N ASN A 269 2.73 9.72 16.54
CA ASN A 269 3.83 8.74 16.52
C ASN A 269 5.19 9.44 16.48
N SER A 270 5.40 10.39 15.58
CA SER A 270 6.69 11.08 15.42
C SER A 270 7.13 11.83 16.68
N ARG A 271 6.17 12.40 17.42
CA ARG A 271 6.45 13.14 18.66
C ARG A 271 6.76 12.21 19.84
N PHE A 272 6.03 11.09 19.94
CA PHE A 272 6.11 10.24 21.13
C PHE A 272 7.05 9.05 20.99
N VAL A 273 7.37 8.60 19.78
CA VAL A 273 8.20 7.38 19.56
C VAL A 273 9.58 7.48 20.23
N ARG A 274 10.19 8.67 20.25
CA ARG A 274 11.49 8.86 20.90
C ARG A 274 11.43 8.68 22.44
N ARG A 275 10.29 8.99 23.07
CA ARG A 275 10.10 8.89 24.53
C ARG A 275 9.58 7.51 24.94
N VAL A 276 8.65 6.97 24.17
CA VAL A 276 7.89 5.76 24.49
C VAL A 276 8.54 4.51 23.91
N GLY A 277 9.29 4.66 22.81
CA GLY A 277 9.94 3.57 22.07
C GLY A 277 9.03 2.93 21.02
N ALA A 278 9.63 2.46 19.92
CA ALA A 278 8.94 1.91 18.77
C ALA A 278 8.00 0.72 19.13
N LEU A 279 8.46 -0.20 19.98
CA LEU A 279 7.66 -1.36 20.36
C LEU A 279 6.38 -0.99 21.13
N ASN A 280 6.44 0.02 22.02
CA ASN A 280 5.27 0.47 22.77
C ASN A 280 4.32 1.24 21.87
N MET A 281 4.82 2.06 20.92
CA MET A 281 4.00 2.73 19.92
C MET A 281 3.33 1.72 18.97
N PHE A 282 4.05 0.66 18.58
CA PHE A 282 3.49 -0.45 17.83
C PHE A 282 2.32 -1.08 18.58
N ARG A 283 2.54 -1.43 19.86
CA ARG A 283 1.49 -1.98 20.74
C ARG A 283 0.28 -1.05 20.87
N ALA A 284 0.51 0.23 21.11
CA ALA A 284 -0.57 1.22 21.25
C ALA A 284 -1.43 1.29 19.97
N GLY A 285 -0.80 1.34 18.78
CA GLY A 285 -1.51 1.33 17.50
C GLY A 285 -2.40 0.11 17.32
N LEU A 286 -1.91 -1.08 17.65
CA LEU A 286 -2.70 -2.32 17.56
C LEU A 286 -3.90 -2.33 18.50
N TRP A 287 -3.74 -1.86 19.74
CA TRP A 287 -4.85 -1.78 20.70
C TRP A 287 -5.90 -0.75 20.29
N ILE A 288 -5.49 0.39 19.72
CA ILE A 288 -6.44 1.37 19.20
C ILE A 288 -7.21 0.76 18.02
N GLN A 289 -6.53 0.08 17.08
CA GLN A 289 -7.20 -0.60 15.97
C GLN A 289 -8.20 -1.66 16.46
N PHE A 290 -7.84 -2.45 17.45
CA PHE A 290 -8.75 -3.43 18.03
C PHE A 290 -9.96 -2.76 18.71
N ALA A 291 -9.75 -1.72 19.49
CA ALA A 291 -10.82 -0.96 20.11
C ALA A 291 -11.79 -0.36 19.06
N MET A 292 -11.24 0.16 17.94
CA MET A 292 -12.07 0.69 16.85
C MET A 292 -12.81 -0.41 16.09
N ALA A 293 -12.24 -1.59 15.95
CA ALA A 293 -12.92 -2.74 15.37
C ALA A 293 -14.11 -3.18 16.26
N VAL A 294 -13.90 -3.27 17.57
CA VAL A 294 -14.98 -3.54 18.55
C VAL A 294 -16.03 -2.44 18.50
N TRP A 295 -15.62 -1.18 18.49
CA TRP A 295 -16.52 -0.02 18.36
C TRP A 295 -17.44 -0.16 17.14
N MET A 296 -16.87 -0.45 15.96
CA MET A 296 -17.65 -0.60 14.73
C MET A 296 -18.64 -1.76 14.80
N VAL A 297 -18.26 -2.91 15.38
CA VAL A 297 -19.14 -4.05 15.59
C VAL A 297 -20.28 -3.70 16.56
N VAL A 298 -19.98 -3.04 17.67
CA VAL A 298 -20.99 -2.59 18.65
C VAL A 298 -21.95 -1.59 18.01
N CYS A 299 -21.43 -0.61 17.27
CA CYS A 299 -22.28 0.37 16.58
C CYS A 299 -23.21 -0.28 15.54
N ALA A 300 -22.75 -1.32 14.85
CA ALA A 300 -23.57 -2.07 13.90
C ALA A 300 -24.63 -2.93 14.59
N LEU A 301 -24.34 -3.50 15.77
CA LEU A 301 -25.30 -4.28 16.56
C LEU A 301 -26.44 -3.42 17.11
N PHE A 302 -26.15 -2.16 17.50
CA PHE A 302 -27.13 -1.24 18.09
C PHE A 302 -27.67 -0.20 17.09
N ASP A 303 -27.30 -0.33 15.81
CA ASP A 303 -27.73 0.58 14.73
C ASP A 303 -27.48 2.08 15.06
N VAL A 304 -26.29 2.39 15.60
CA VAL A 304 -25.92 3.75 16.06
C VAL A 304 -25.85 4.75 14.89
N GLY A 305 -25.72 4.26 13.66
CA GLY A 305 -25.78 5.05 12.45
C GLY A 305 -24.44 5.16 11.70
N PHE A 306 -24.51 5.69 10.48
CA PHE A 306 -23.40 5.72 9.50
C PHE A 306 -22.17 6.49 9.99
N TRP A 307 -22.34 7.63 10.67
CA TRP A 307 -21.21 8.44 11.15
C TRP A 307 -20.35 7.74 12.20
N ALA A 308 -20.95 6.87 13.02
CA ALA A 308 -20.22 6.08 14.00
C ALA A 308 -19.31 5.05 13.30
N LEU A 309 -19.78 4.48 12.17
CA LEU A 309 -18.99 3.61 11.30
C LEU A 309 -17.83 4.38 10.65
N VAL A 310 -18.11 5.56 10.07
CA VAL A 310 -17.12 6.44 9.43
C VAL A 310 -16.00 6.80 10.41
N PHE A 311 -16.34 7.18 11.63
CA PHE A 311 -15.35 7.48 12.68
C PHE A 311 -14.49 6.26 13.02
N GLY A 312 -15.12 5.10 13.23
CA GLY A 312 -14.40 3.86 13.55
C GLY A 312 -13.40 3.46 12.46
N VAL A 313 -13.82 3.54 11.19
CA VAL A 313 -12.97 3.30 10.02
C VAL A 313 -11.81 4.29 9.97
N ALA A 314 -12.07 5.59 10.10
CA ALA A 314 -11.05 6.62 10.03
C ALA A 314 -10.00 6.46 11.14
N ALA A 315 -10.42 6.20 12.37
CA ALA A 315 -9.52 6.00 13.50
C ALA A 315 -8.71 4.69 13.37
N PHE A 316 -9.32 3.61 12.84
CA PHE A 316 -8.63 2.37 12.56
C PHE A 316 -7.51 2.57 11.51
N ILE A 317 -7.85 3.19 10.37
CA ILE A 317 -6.92 3.45 9.26
C ILE A 317 -5.82 4.41 9.70
N GLY A 318 -6.16 5.42 10.50
CA GLY A 318 -5.19 6.37 11.04
C GLY A 318 -4.02 5.70 11.76
N CYS A 319 -4.26 4.58 12.44
CA CYS A 319 -3.21 3.85 13.16
C CYS A 319 -2.31 2.98 12.27
N VAL A 320 -2.66 2.72 11.01
CA VAL A 320 -1.90 1.81 10.13
C VAL A 320 -0.47 2.29 9.90
N SER A 321 -0.27 3.60 9.70
CA SER A 321 1.09 4.17 9.54
C SER A 321 1.92 3.99 10.81
N MET A 322 1.34 4.27 11.98
CA MET A 322 2.00 4.08 13.27
C MET A 322 2.39 2.61 13.50
N VAL A 323 1.49 1.68 13.23
CA VAL A 323 1.74 0.24 13.32
C VAL A 323 2.87 -0.19 12.38
N SER A 324 2.78 0.19 11.10
CA SER A 324 3.72 -0.25 10.07
C SER A 324 5.13 0.28 10.26
N SER A 325 5.28 1.57 10.58
CA SER A 325 6.59 2.20 10.77
C SER A 325 7.32 1.66 12.00
N ASN A 326 6.59 1.48 13.10
CA ASN A 326 7.18 0.95 14.33
C ASN A 326 7.47 -0.55 14.24
N ALA A 327 6.63 -1.34 13.56
CA ALA A 327 6.92 -2.74 13.28
C ALA A 327 8.20 -2.87 12.45
N MET A 328 8.35 -2.05 11.40
CA MET A 328 9.55 -2.04 10.56
C MET A 328 10.79 -1.68 11.37
N ALA A 329 10.73 -0.65 12.22
CA ALA A 329 11.84 -0.28 13.08
C ALA A 329 12.29 -1.44 13.98
N VAL A 330 11.35 -2.15 14.61
CA VAL A 330 11.64 -3.31 15.47
C VAL A 330 12.21 -4.48 14.67
N ILE A 331 11.73 -4.74 13.45
CA ILE A 331 12.21 -5.80 12.57
C ILE A 331 13.66 -5.52 12.13
N LEU A 332 13.95 -4.28 11.74
CA LEU A 332 15.28 -3.89 11.27
C LEU A 332 16.33 -3.86 12.40
N ASP A 333 15.91 -3.56 13.62
CA ASP A 333 16.78 -3.62 14.80
C ASP A 333 17.28 -5.05 15.08
N GLU A 334 16.47 -6.07 14.79
CA GLU A 334 16.84 -7.49 14.94
C GLU A 334 17.76 -7.99 13.79
N PHE A 335 17.66 -7.42 12.59
CA PHE A 335 18.38 -7.86 11.39
C PHE A 335 19.02 -6.69 10.61
N PRO A 336 19.93 -5.91 11.22
CA PRO A 336 20.52 -4.74 10.58
C PRO A 336 21.35 -5.09 9.33
N HIS A 337 21.96 -6.27 9.29
CA HIS A 337 22.77 -6.77 8.16
C HIS A 337 21.95 -7.29 6.98
N MET A 338 20.64 -7.54 7.17
CA MET A 338 19.71 -8.00 6.14
C MET A 338 18.53 -7.03 5.92
N ALA A 339 18.73 -5.74 6.16
CA ALA A 339 17.67 -4.73 6.16
C ALA A 339 16.85 -4.71 4.85
N GLY A 340 17.49 -4.85 3.70
CA GLY A 340 16.82 -4.90 2.40
C GLY A 340 15.89 -6.11 2.26
N THR A 341 16.40 -7.31 2.60
CA THR A 341 15.62 -8.55 2.56
C THR A 341 14.46 -8.51 3.57
N ALA A 342 14.71 -8.00 4.79
CA ALA A 342 13.68 -7.88 5.83
C ALA A 342 12.57 -6.90 5.42
N SER A 343 12.91 -5.76 4.81
CA SER A 343 11.95 -4.78 4.30
C SER A 343 11.10 -5.33 3.15
N SER A 344 11.74 -6.04 2.20
CA SER A 344 11.05 -6.67 1.07
C SER A 344 10.06 -7.74 1.57
N LEU A 345 10.50 -8.61 2.48
CA LEU A 345 9.65 -9.65 3.05
C LEU A 345 8.49 -9.06 3.87
N ALA A 346 8.76 -8.05 4.69
CA ALA A 346 7.71 -7.37 5.47
C ALA A 346 6.69 -6.70 4.54
N GLY A 347 7.13 -6.09 3.43
CA GLY A 347 6.25 -5.54 2.39
C GLY A 347 5.39 -6.63 1.74
N THR A 348 6.00 -7.75 1.37
CA THR A 348 5.29 -8.89 0.78
C THR A 348 4.23 -9.46 1.72
N PHE A 349 4.53 -9.64 3.01
CA PHE A 349 3.53 -10.06 4.00
C PHE A 349 2.41 -9.03 4.14
N ARG A 350 2.77 -7.76 4.24
CA ARG A 350 1.81 -6.67 4.39
C ARG A 350 0.78 -6.66 3.25
N PHE A 351 1.24 -6.63 2.01
CA PHE A 351 0.37 -6.58 0.84
C PHE A 351 -0.22 -7.95 0.49
N GLY A 352 0.53 -9.04 0.70
CA GLY A 352 0.05 -10.40 0.44
C GLY A 352 -1.10 -10.82 1.35
N ILE A 353 -1.01 -10.54 2.66
CA ILE A 353 -2.12 -10.79 3.59
C ILE A 353 -3.32 -9.93 3.22
N GLY A 354 -3.10 -8.65 2.86
CA GLY A 354 -4.16 -7.77 2.35
C GLY A 354 -4.86 -8.36 1.13
N ALA A 355 -4.10 -8.86 0.16
CA ALA A 355 -4.64 -9.50 -1.05
C ALA A 355 -5.48 -10.75 -0.72
N ILE A 356 -4.98 -11.62 0.17
CA ILE A 356 -5.69 -12.84 0.59
C ILE A 356 -6.98 -12.49 1.31
N VAL A 357 -6.93 -11.58 2.28
CA VAL A 357 -8.13 -11.14 3.03
C VAL A 357 -9.12 -10.47 2.09
N GLY A 358 -8.66 -9.62 1.16
CA GLY A 358 -9.52 -9.01 0.16
C GLY A 358 -10.17 -10.02 -0.79
N ALA A 359 -9.42 -11.05 -1.21
CA ALA A 359 -9.93 -12.14 -2.04
C ALA A 359 -10.96 -12.99 -1.28
N LEU A 360 -10.74 -13.28 0.01
CA LEU A 360 -11.74 -13.97 0.83
C LEU A 360 -12.98 -13.10 1.03
N LEU A 361 -12.81 -11.80 1.27
CA LEU A 361 -13.92 -10.87 1.43
C LEU A 361 -14.74 -10.73 0.15
N SER A 362 -14.12 -10.82 -1.03
CA SER A 362 -14.82 -10.77 -2.32
C SER A 362 -15.79 -11.94 -2.58
N MET A 363 -15.67 -13.01 -1.79
CA MET A 363 -16.62 -14.13 -1.85
C MET A 363 -17.93 -13.86 -1.07
N ALA A 364 -17.97 -12.78 -0.29
CA ALA A 364 -19.15 -12.40 0.47
C ALA A 364 -20.12 -11.55 -0.38
N THR A 365 -21.40 -11.60 -0.05
CA THR A 365 -22.42 -10.73 -0.63
C THR A 365 -22.58 -9.47 0.22
N PHE A 366 -22.63 -8.29 -0.42
CA PHE A 366 -22.68 -6.99 0.27
C PHE A 366 -24.10 -6.42 0.33
N THR A 367 -25.02 -7.15 0.97
CA THR A 367 -26.34 -6.62 1.32
C THR A 367 -26.31 -5.77 2.60
N THR A 368 -25.25 -5.92 3.40
CA THR A 368 -25.03 -5.22 4.66
C THR A 368 -23.55 -4.89 4.86
N ALA A 369 -23.22 -4.05 5.84
CA ALA A 369 -21.82 -3.75 6.20
C ALA A 369 -21.09 -4.90 6.94
N TRP A 370 -21.82 -5.94 7.38
CA TRP A 370 -21.28 -7.02 8.22
C TRP A 370 -20.04 -7.73 7.66
N PRO A 371 -19.98 -8.12 6.37
CA PRO A 371 -18.78 -8.77 5.84
C PRO A 371 -17.52 -7.94 6.02
N MET A 372 -17.59 -6.63 5.78
CA MET A 372 -16.47 -5.70 5.99
C MET A 372 -16.09 -5.62 7.48
N LEU A 373 -17.07 -5.48 8.36
CA LEU A 373 -16.84 -5.34 9.81
C LEU A 373 -16.23 -6.60 10.42
N ILE A 374 -16.72 -7.78 10.05
CA ILE A 374 -16.17 -9.06 10.49
C ILE A 374 -14.73 -9.21 10.01
N SER A 375 -14.45 -8.86 8.75
CA SER A 375 -13.09 -8.91 8.19
C SER A 375 -12.13 -7.98 8.95
N ILE A 376 -12.53 -6.75 9.23
CA ILE A 376 -11.73 -5.79 10.01
C ILE A 376 -11.50 -6.30 11.44
N ALA A 377 -12.54 -6.83 12.11
CA ALA A 377 -12.45 -7.36 13.46
C ALA A 377 -11.54 -8.61 13.53
N PHE A 378 -11.64 -9.50 12.55
CA PHE A 378 -10.75 -10.65 12.41
C PHE A 378 -9.29 -10.21 12.24
N CYS A 379 -9.04 -9.25 11.36
CA CYS A 379 -7.71 -8.70 11.11
C CYS A 379 -7.12 -8.03 12.36
N ALA A 380 -7.91 -7.21 13.06
CA ALA A 380 -7.47 -6.56 14.30
C ALA A 380 -7.14 -7.57 15.41
N SER A 381 -7.98 -8.59 15.58
CA SER A 381 -7.78 -9.67 16.55
C SER A 381 -6.53 -10.48 16.22
N SER A 382 -6.37 -10.89 14.97
CA SER A 382 -5.19 -11.63 14.49
C SER A 382 -3.91 -10.82 14.69
N SER A 383 -3.93 -9.51 14.40
CA SER A 383 -2.81 -8.61 14.58
C SER A 383 -2.34 -8.57 16.05
N ILE A 384 -3.27 -8.43 16.99
CA ILE A 384 -2.96 -8.47 18.44
C ILE A 384 -2.44 -9.85 18.86
N LEU A 385 -3.04 -10.93 18.41
CA LEU A 385 -2.61 -12.29 18.77
C LEU A 385 -1.16 -12.55 18.37
N PHE A 386 -0.77 -12.19 17.15
CA PHE A 386 0.61 -12.33 16.70
C PHE A 386 1.57 -11.42 17.47
N TYR A 387 1.17 -10.20 17.79
CA TYR A 387 1.96 -9.32 18.65
C TYR A 387 2.16 -9.90 20.06
N LEU A 388 1.10 -10.40 20.68
CA LEU A 388 1.18 -11.01 22.02
C LEU A 388 2.06 -12.26 22.02
N TYR A 389 1.97 -13.10 21.00
CA TYR A 389 2.87 -14.24 20.83
C TYR A 389 4.33 -13.81 20.72
N ALA A 390 4.65 -12.81 19.92
CA ALA A 390 6.00 -12.25 19.80
C ALA A 390 6.51 -11.68 21.14
N SER A 391 5.66 -10.98 21.88
CA SER A 391 6.03 -10.32 23.15
C SER A 391 6.30 -11.32 24.29
N ARG A 392 5.55 -12.43 24.34
CA ARG A 392 5.81 -13.54 25.28
C ARG A 392 7.19 -14.16 25.05
N ARG A 393 7.59 -14.39 23.80
CA ARG A 393 8.91 -14.93 23.45
C ARG A 393 10.06 -13.97 23.77
N ARG A 394 9.82 -12.65 23.74
CA ARG A 394 10.81 -11.65 24.17
C ARG A 394 11.09 -11.74 25.67
N LYS A 395 10.06 -11.97 26.49
CA LYS A 395 10.22 -12.14 27.96
C LYS A 395 10.93 -13.44 28.33
N ALA A 396 10.71 -14.51 27.55
CA ALA A 396 11.36 -15.80 27.78
C ALA A 396 12.84 -15.85 27.36
N ALA A 397 13.30 -14.91 26.54
CA ALA A 397 14.68 -14.80 26.04
C ALA A 397 15.54 -13.79 26.86
N ARG A 398 14.95 -13.10 27.85
CA ARG A 398 15.60 -12.25 28.84
C ARG A 398 15.69 -13.00 30.16
#